data_3a6b2a8df77baede2fbfa28522eda025
#
_entry.id   3a6b2a8df77baede2fbfa28522eda025
#
_cell.length_a   1.000
_cell.length_b   1.000
_cell.length_c   1.000
_cell.angle_alpha   90.00
_cell.angle_beta   90.00
_cell.angle_gamma   90.00
#
_symmetry.space_group_name_H-M   'P 1'
#
loop_
_entity.id
_entity.type
_entity.pdbx_description
1 polymer ?
#
loop_
_entity_poly.entity_id
_entity_poly.type
_entity_poly.pdbx_seq_one_letter_code
_entity_poly.pdbx_strand_id
1 'polypeptide(L)'
;DKNGKPSTKNFLNEFKLGVVVPYELTQALVASFPGKFRKVLNLSSIYGSVAPNKKLYKNTYKKSPIQYGVTKSAVEHLTKELSVRLAKKSISVNCVAFGGVEGRENKAFMKRYSELCPSGRMLTEDEIFNPIEFLISNKTSGITGHVLMVDGGWTVW
;
A
#
# COMPACT_ATOMS: atom_id res chain seq x y z
N ASP A 1 -6.30 22.74 -3.80
CA ASP A 1 -7.13 23.88 -4.11
C ASP A 1 -8.63 23.59 -3.89
N LYS A 2 -9.49 24.58 -4.09
CA LYS A 2 -10.96 24.44 -3.91
C LYS A 2 -11.58 23.36 -4.83
N ASN A 3 -10.92 23.02 -5.93
CA ASN A 3 -11.36 22.01 -6.91
C ASN A 3 -10.81 20.60 -6.63
N GLY A 4 -10.06 20.42 -5.55
CA GLY A 4 -9.45 19.16 -5.17
C GLY A 4 -8.15 18.83 -5.92
N LYS A 5 -7.60 19.76 -6.72
CA LYS A 5 -6.25 19.61 -7.29
C LYS A 5 -5.21 19.73 -6.19
N PRO A 6 -4.30 18.77 -6.04
CA PRO A 6 -3.21 18.90 -5.09
C PRO A 6 -2.27 20.02 -5.51
N SER A 7 -1.78 20.80 -4.53
CA SER A 7 -0.65 21.70 -4.78
C SER A 7 0.63 20.87 -4.92
N THR A 8 1.67 21.45 -5.56
CA THR A 8 3.01 20.84 -5.61
C THR A 8 3.51 20.49 -4.21
N LYS A 9 3.27 21.37 -3.23
CA LYS A 9 3.63 21.12 -1.82
C LYS A 9 2.94 19.86 -1.27
N ASN A 10 1.64 19.68 -1.52
CA ASN A 10 0.92 18.49 -1.06
C ASN A 10 1.45 17.22 -1.75
N PHE A 11 1.77 17.31 -3.04
CA PHE A 11 2.34 16.20 -3.79
C PHE A 11 3.70 15.79 -3.22
N LEU A 12 4.59 16.76 -3.00
CA LEU A 12 5.91 16.51 -2.42
C LEU A 12 5.83 15.97 -1.00
N ASN A 13 4.93 16.50 -0.17
CA ASN A 13 4.74 15.99 1.20
C ASN A 13 4.24 14.54 1.23
N GLU A 14 3.26 14.21 0.39
CA GLU A 14 2.75 12.82 0.27
C GLU A 14 3.88 11.87 -0.17
N PHE A 15 4.65 12.27 -1.18
CA PHE A 15 5.78 11.47 -1.67
C PHE A 15 6.89 11.34 -0.62
N LYS A 16 7.20 12.42 0.09
CA LYS A 16 8.19 12.39 1.18
C LYS A 16 7.78 11.40 2.27
N LEU A 17 6.54 11.49 2.75
CA LEU A 17 6.06 10.62 3.82
C LEU A 17 5.87 9.17 3.37
N GLY A 18 5.40 8.96 2.15
CA GLY A 18 5.07 7.62 1.66
C GLY A 18 6.24 6.87 1.03
N VAL A 19 7.30 7.55 0.59
CA VAL A 19 8.43 6.93 -0.13
C VAL A 19 9.77 7.24 0.53
N VAL A 20 10.10 8.53 0.70
CA VAL A 20 11.44 8.93 1.17
C VAL A 20 11.64 8.49 2.63
N VAL A 21 10.67 8.75 3.51
CA VAL A 21 10.75 8.36 4.92
C VAL A 21 10.87 6.85 5.11
N PRO A 22 10.04 5.98 4.49
CA PRO A 22 10.25 4.53 4.54
C PRO A 22 11.61 4.07 4.04
N TYR A 23 12.13 4.69 2.98
CA TYR A 23 13.48 4.42 2.49
C TYR A 23 14.54 4.76 3.53
N GLU A 24 14.55 6.00 4.04
CA GLU A 24 15.53 6.49 5.01
C GLU A 24 15.47 5.69 6.32
N LEU A 25 14.26 5.39 6.82
CA LEU A 25 14.06 4.56 8.01
C LEU A 25 14.61 3.15 7.81
N THR A 26 14.36 2.54 6.65
CA THR A 26 14.90 1.22 6.33
C THR A 26 16.42 1.23 6.34
N GLN A 27 17.05 2.22 5.69
CA GLN A 27 18.51 2.35 5.65
C GLN A 27 19.09 2.56 7.04
N ALA A 28 18.49 3.42 7.86
CA ALA A 28 18.92 3.68 9.23
C ALA A 28 18.83 2.43 10.12
N LEU A 29 17.72 1.69 10.05
CA LEU A 29 17.52 0.46 10.82
C LEU A 29 18.51 -0.65 10.41
N VAL A 30 18.74 -0.82 9.10
CA VAL A 30 19.70 -1.80 8.59
C VAL A 30 21.13 -1.47 9.03
N ALA A 31 21.49 -0.20 9.09
CA ALA A 31 22.80 0.24 9.55
C ALA A 31 22.95 0.09 11.07
N SER A 32 21.91 0.43 11.84
CA SER A 32 21.96 0.42 13.32
C SER A 32 21.87 -0.98 13.93
N PHE A 33 21.27 -1.94 13.20
CA PHE A 33 21.06 -3.30 13.69
C PHE A 33 21.62 -4.37 12.73
N PRO A 34 22.92 -4.38 12.47
CA PRO A 34 23.53 -5.32 11.53
C PRO A 34 23.30 -6.77 11.97
N GLY A 35 22.80 -7.58 11.05
CA GLY A 35 22.52 -8.99 11.31
C GLY A 35 21.28 -9.30 12.15
N LYS A 36 20.62 -8.31 12.77
CA LYS A 36 19.40 -8.49 13.59
C LYS A 36 18.12 -8.17 12.83
N PHE A 37 18.19 -7.26 11.88
CA PHE A 37 17.05 -6.84 11.07
C PHE A 37 16.84 -7.81 9.90
N ARG A 38 15.65 -8.36 9.73
CA ARG A 38 15.37 -9.44 8.77
C ARG A 38 14.22 -9.16 7.80
N LYS A 39 13.26 -8.35 8.19
CA LYS A 39 12.03 -8.14 7.45
C LYS A 39 11.69 -6.66 7.34
N VAL A 40 11.31 -6.25 6.13
CA VAL A 40 10.66 -4.97 5.86
C VAL A 40 9.32 -5.27 5.22
N LEU A 41 8.27 -4.68 5.75
CA LEU A 41 6.95 -4.73 5.16
C LEU A 41 6.43 -3.31 4.91
N ASN A 42 6.29 -2.96 3.64
CA ASN A 42 5.69 -1.71 3.22
C ASN A 42 4.17 -1.86 3.07
N LEU A 43 3.43 -0.79 3.33
CA LEU A 43 1.99 -0.74 3.18
C LEU A 43 1.60 0.08 1.95
N SER A 44 0.98 -0.57 0.96
CA SER A 44 0.42 0.05 -0.22
C SER A 44 -1.12 0.06 -0.20
N SER A 45 -1.71 0.25 -1.33
CA SER A 45 -3.15 0.29 -1.58
C SER A 45 -3.42 -0.24 -2.98
N ILE A 46 -4.65 -0.69 -3.25
CA ILE A 46 -5.12 -0.94 -4.61
C ILE A 46 -4.78 0.21 -5.57
N TYR A 47 -4.74 1.44 -5.07
CA TYR A 47 -4.41 2.63 -5.87
C TYR A 47 -2.91 2.77 -6.20
N GLY A 48 -2.07 1.90 -5.72
CA GLY A 48 -0.72 1.71 -6.26
C GLY A 48 -0.72 0.98 -7.61
N SER A 49 -1.71 0.12 -7.84
CA SER A 49 -1.81 -0.73 -9.04
C SER A 49 -2.89 -0.28 -10.03
N VAL A 50 -4.01 0.31 -9.56
CA VAL A 50 -5.12 0.78 -10.41
C VAL A 50 -5.52 2.21 -10.06
N ALA A 51 -6.05 2.93 -11.05
CA ALA A 51 -6.62 4.26 -10.83
C ALA A 51 -7.99 4.16 -10.13
N PRO A 52 -8.40 5.20 -9.37
CA PRO A 52 -9.70 5.23 -8.73
C PRO A 52 -10.86 5.11 -9.71
N ASN A 53 -11.80 4.20 -9.43
CA ASN A 53 -12.98 4.03 -10.26
C ASN A 53 -13.95 5.21 -10.06
N LYS A 54 -14.30 5.90 -11.14
CA LYS A 54 -15.22 7.05 -11.12
C LYS A 54 -16.64 6.68 -10.64
N LYS A 55 -17.06 5.44 -10.80
CA LYS A 55 -18.37 4.97 -10.30
C LYS A 55 -18.40 4.89 -8.76
N LEU A 56 -17.25 4.69 -8.12
CA LEU A 56 -17.15 4.65 -6.66
C LEU A 56 -17.26 6.05 -6.04
N TYR A 57 -16.57 7.04 -6.63
CA TYR A 57 -16.45 8.38 -6.07
C TYR A 57 -17.29 9.41 -6.81
N LYS A 58 -18.16 10.12 -6.12
CA LYS A 58 -18.91 11.27 -6.71
C LYS A 58 -17.99 12.41 -7.12
N ASN A 59 -16.85 12.57 -6.42
CA ASN A 59 -15.80 13.54 -6.75
C ASN A 59 -14.42 12.90 -6.52
N THR A 60 -13.84 12.35 -7.57
CA THR A 60 -12.58 11.62 -7.54
C THR A 60 -11.41 12.51 -7.08
N TYR A 61 -11.35 13.76 -7.50
CA TYR A 61 -10.26 14.67 -7.13
C TYR A 61 -10.18 14.95 -5.62
N LYS A 62 -11.35 15.08 -4.95
CA LYS A 62 -11.40 15.35 -3.51
C LYS A 62 -11.28 14.08 -2.66
N LYS A 63 -11.80 12.97 -3.15
CA LYS A 63 -11.94 11.73 -2.36
C LYS A 63 -10.80 10.73 -2.59
N SER A 64 -10.13 10.81 -3.73
CA SER A 64 -8.96 9.99 -4.05
C SER A 64 -7.95 10.86 -4.80
N PRO A 65 -7.15 11.65 -4.09
CA PRO A 65 -6.22 12.58 -4.70
C PRO A 65 -5.09 11.84 -5.43
N ILE A 66 -4.71 12.37 -6.61
CA ILE A 66 -3.77 11.71 -7.53
C ILE A 66 -2.41 11.38 -6.88
N GLN A 67 -1.91 12.25 -6.00
CA GLN A 67 -0.61 12.03 -5.34
C GLN A 67 -0.61 10.76 -4.48
N TYR A 68 -1.75 10.37 -3.91
CA TYR A 68 -1.85 9.16 -3.11
C TYR A 68 -1.55 7.91 -3.94
N GLY A 69 -2.25 7.71 -5.06
CA GLY A 69 -2.03 6.55 -5.93
C GLY A 69 -0.61 6.52 -6.50
N VAL A 70 -0.10 7.68 -6.95
CA VAL A 70 1.29 7.79 -7.44
C VAL A 70 2.30 7.41 -6.35
N THR A 71 2.10 7.88 -5.12
CA THR A 71 2.97 7.53 -3.99
C THR A 71 2.89 6.03 -3.65
N LYS A 72 1.70 5.44 -3.68
CA LYS A 72 1.52 4.00 -3.42
C LYS A 72 2.16 3.13 -4.50
N SER A 73 2.08 3.52 -5.77
CA SER A 73 2.82 2.87 -6.87
C SER A 73 4.34 2.98 -6.68
N ALA A 74 4.82 4.14 -6.27
CA ALA A 74 6.24 4.34 -6.01
C ALA A 74 6.76 3.48 -4.84
N VAL A 75 5.97 3.28 -3.77
CA VAL A 75 6.35 2.41 -2.65
C VAL A 75 6.36 0.93 -3.04
N GLU A 76 5.50 0.51 -3.95
CA GLU A 76 5.54 -0.85 -4.51
C GLU A 76 6.85 -1.08 -5.30
N HIS A 77 7.25 -0.10 -6.09
CA HIS A 77 8.54 -0.20 -6.80
C HIS A 77 9.74 -0.09 -5.85
N LEU A 78 9.70 0.81 -4.86
CA LEU A 78 10.72 0.89 -3.81
C LEU A 78 10.92 -0.46 -3.09
N THR A 79 9.83 -1.21 -2.87
CA THR A 79 9.88 -2.55 -2.30
C THR A 79 10.74 -3.49 -3.14
N LYS A 80 10.58 -3.48 -4.46
CA LYS A 80 11.39 -4.30 -5.39
C LYS A 80 12.86 -3.89 -5.37
N GLU A 81 13.13 -2.59 -5.45
CA GLU A 81 14.49 -2.04 -5.40
C GLU A 81 15.22 -2.41 -4.10
N LEU A 82 14.56 -2.26 -2.96
CA LEU A 82 15.13 -2.61 -1.66
C LEU A 82 15.33 -4.12 -1.52
N SER A 83 14.44 -4.95 -2.06
CA SER A 83 14.55 -6.40 -2.00
C SER A 83 15.84 -6.91 -2.65
N VAL A 84 16.18 -6.35 -3.81
CA VAL A 84 17.42 -6.68 -4.53
C VAL A 84 18.66 -6.18 -3.76
N ARG A 85 18.64 -4.94 -3.28
CA ARG A 85 19.78 -4.31 -2.60
C ARG A 85 20.10 -4.93 -1.24
N LEU A 86 19.06 -5.42 -0.53
CA LEU A 86 19.20 -5.97 0.81
C LEU A 86 19.29 -7.50 0.85
N ALA A 87 19.16 -8.18 -0.28
CA ALA A 87 19.22 -9.65 -0.38
C ALA A 87 20.50 -10.25 0.22
N LYS A 88 21.67 -9.68 -0.07
CA LYS A 88 22.96 -10.13 0.49
C LYS A 88 23.06 -9.96 2.00
N LYS A 89 22.21 -9.16 2.61
CA LYS A 89 22.11 -9.00 4.07
C LYS A 89 21.06 -9.93 4.70
N SER A 90 20.48 -10.84 3.90
CA SER A 90 19.40 -11.76 4.31
C SER A 90 18.18 -11.01 4.86
N ILE A 91 17.85 -9.86 4.26
CA ILE A 91 16.66 -9.06 4.59
C ILE A 91 15.66 -9.21 3.45
N SER A 92 14.48 -9.73 3.75
CA SER A 92 13.39 -9.74 2.78
C SER A 92 12.56 -8.45 2.91
N VAL A 93 12.19 -7.90 1.75
CA VAL A 93 11.39 -6.67 1.66
C VAL A 93 10.16 -6.98 0.83
N ASN A 94 8.98 -6.85 1.43
CA ASN A 94 7.71 -7.09 0.77
C ASN A 94 6.75 -5.91 0.98
N CYS A 95 5.66 -5.94 0.24
CA CYS A 95 4.60 -4.97 0.34
C CYS A 95 3.26 -5.70 0.45
N VAL A 96 2.31 -5.14 1.20
CA VAL A 96 0.92 -5.52 1.15
C VAL A 96 0.10 -4.34 0.64
N ALA A 97 -0.76 -4.58 -0.35
CA ALA A 97 -1.63 -3.58 -0.94
C ALA A 97 -3.08 -3.90 -0.58
N PHE A 98 -3.67 -3.09 0.29
CA PHE A 98 -5.03 -3.31 0.75
C PHE A 98 -6.07 -2.63 -0.12
N GLY A 99 -7.22 -3.29 -0.28
CA GLY A 99 -8.46 -2.72 -0.74
C GLY A 99 -9.11 -1.79 0.28
N GLY A 100 -10.37 -1.45 0.04
CA GLY A 100 -11.16 -0.68 1.00
C GLY A 100 -11.45 -1.50 2.26
N VAL A 101 -11.18 -0.92 3.42
CA VAL A 101 -11.49 -1.49 4.74
C VAL A 101 -12.73 -0.78 5.28
N GLU A 102 -13.69 -1.53 5.82
CA GLU A 102 -14.90 -0.96 6.42
C GLU A 102 -14.60 -0.18 7.71
N GLY A 103 -15.57 0.61 8.19
CA GLY A 103 -15.50 1.33 9.46
C GLY A 103 -15.54 2.85 9.34
N ARG A 104 -15.08 3.45 8.23
CA ARG A 104 -15.06 4.92 8.04
C ARG A 104 -16.07 5.43 7.02
N GLU A 105 -16.57 4.56 6.16
CA GLU A 105 -17.35 4.94 5.01
C GLU A 105 -18.86 4.82 5.30
N ASN A 106 -19.67 5.66 4.64
CA ASN A 106 -21.11 5.60 4.79
C ASN A 106 -21.72 4.46 3.96
N LYS A 107 -22.94 4.05 4.30
CA LYS A 107 -23.68 2.95 3.65
C LYS A 107 -23.75 3.08 2.11
N ALA A 108 -23.91 4.29 1.59
CA ALA A 108 -24.00 4.52 0.16
C ALA A 108 -22.67 4.29 -0.57
N PHE A 109 -21.53 4.59 0.06
CA PHE A 109 -20.20 4.25 -0.44
C PHE A 109 -19.98 2.74 -0.38
N MET A 110 -20.28 2.10 0.75
CA MET A 110 -20.13 0.65 0.93
C MET A 110 -20.95 -0.12 -0.13
N LYS A 111 -22.19 0.31 -0.40
CA LYS A 111 -23.02 -0.29 -1.46
C LYS A 111 -22.34 -0.18 -2.83
N ARG A 112 -21.85 1.01 -3.23
CA ARG A 112 -21.14 1.14 -4.52
C ARG A 112 -19.85 0.32 -4.57
N TYR A 113 -19.15 0.24 -3.44
CA TYR A 113 -17.95 -0.59 -3.35
C TYR A 113 -18.27 -2.07 -3.58
N SER A 114 -19.30 -2.59 -2.90
CA SER A 114 -19.73 -3.98 -3.04
C SER A 114 -20.18 -4.35 -4.46
N GLU A 115 -20.78 -3.40 -5.18
CA GLU A 115 -21.19 -3.60 -6.59
C GLU A 115 -20.00 -3.66 -7.57
N LEU A 116 -18.84 -3.12 -7.17
CA LEU A 116 -17.62 -3.03 -7.97
C LEU A 116 -16.54 -4.03 -7.55
N CYS A 117 -16.68 -4.66 -6.40
CA CYS A 117 -15.71 -5.59 -5.85
C CYS A 117 -16.16 -7.04 -6.07
N PRO A 118 -15.33 -7.94 -6.61
CA PRO A 118 -15.70 -9.35 -6.80
C PRO A 118 -16.18 -10.05 -5.53
N SER A 119 -15.56 -9.75 -4.38
CA SER A 119 -16.03 -10.31 -3.09
C SER A 119 -17.36 -9.76 -2.61
N GLY A 120 -17.92 -8.75 -3.28
CA GLY A 120 -19.19 -8.12 -2.91
C GLY A 120 -19.14 -7.27 -1.63
N ARG A 121 -17.97 -6.99 -1.08
CA ARG A 121 -17.81 -6.23 0.17
C ARG A 121 -16.44 -5.57 0.31
N MET A 122 -16.31 -4.68 1.27
CA MET A 122 -15.02 -4.19 1.76
C MET A 122 -14.37 -5.24 2.67
N LEU A 123 -13.09 -5.08 2.94
CA LEU A 123 -12.37 -5.89 3.93
C LEU A 123 -12.83 -5.54 5.34
N THR A 124 -12.81 -6.51 6.24
CA THR A 124 -12.95 -6.28 7.68
C THR A 124 -11.59 -5.92 8.30
N GLU A 125 -11.59 -5.37 9.52
CA GLU A 125 -10.34 -5.07 10.24
C GLU A 125 -9.51 -6.33 10.50
N ASP A 126 -10.13 -7.46 10.81
CA ASP A 126 -9.43 -8.73 11.06
C ASP A 126 -8.69 -9.25 9.84
N GLU A 127 -9.16 -8.93 8.63
CA GLU A 127 -8.50 -9.35 7.39
C GLU A 127 -7.20 -8.59 7.10
N ILE A 128 -6.86 -7.58 7.90
CA ILE A 128 -5.61 -6.84 7.79
C ILE A 128 -4.44 -7.58 8.46
N PHE A 129 -4.69 -8.25 9.59
CA PHE A 129 -3.61 -8.82 10.41
C PHE A 129 -2.96 -10.05 9.79
N ASN A 130 -3.74 -10.98 9.27
CA ASN A 130 -3.24 -12.24 8.74
C ASN A 130 -2.23 -12.08 7.57
N PRO A 131 -2.46 -11.23 6.56
CA PRO A 131 -1.48 -10.99 5.50
C PRO A 131 -0.18 -10.34 6.00
N ILE A 132 -0.28 -9.46 7.00
CA ILE A 132 0.87 -8.83 7.64
C ILE A 132 1.68 -9.89 8.37
N GLU A 133 1.05 -10.67 9.26
CA GLU A 133 1.69 -11.75 10.00
C GLU A 133 2.36 -12.76 9.07
N PHE A 134 1.66 -13.16 8.01
CA PHE A 134 2.20 -14.05 6.99
C PHE A 134 3.50 -13.51 6.40
N LEU A 135 3.53 -12.26 5.93
CA LEU A 135 4.71 -11.69 5.26
C LEU A 135 5.88 -11.40 6.20
N ILE A 136 5.64 -11.14 7.49
CA ILE A 136 6.70 -10.93 8.48
C ILE A 136 7.17 -12.23 9.15
N SER A 137 6.48 -13.35 8.95
CA SER A 137 6.84 -14.64 9.51
C SER A 137 8.20 -15.14 9.01
N ASN A 138 8.96 -15.78 9.85
CA ASN A 138 10.20 -16.46 9.47
C ASN A 138 9.98 -17.63 8.51
N LYS A 139 8.75 -18.18 8.46
CA LYS A 139 8.37 -19.28 7.54
C LYS A 139 8.28 -18.82 6.07
N THR A 140 8.30 -17.51 5.80
CA THR A 140 8.19 -16.91 4.48
C THR A 140 9.52 -16.32 4.00
N SER A 141 10.65 -16.87 4.40
CA SER A 141 11.99 -16.34 4.06
C SER A 141 12.29 -16.31 2.56
N GLY A 142 11.67 -17.19 1.77
CA GLY A 142 11.80 -17.20 0.31
C GLY A 142 10.98 -16.13 -0.42
N ILE A 143 10.12 -15.35 0.29
CA ILE A 143 9.31 -14.30 -0.32
C ILE A 143 10.02 -12.94 -0.12
N THR A 144 10.42 -12.33 -1.24
CA THR A 144 11.00 -10.96 -1.23
C THR A 144 10.69 -10.26 -2.56
N GLY A 145 10.52 -8.95 -2.52
CA GLY A 145 10.14 -8.11 -3.67
C GLY A 145 8.67 -8.27 -4.09
N HIS A 146 7.85 -8.98 -3.31
CA HIS A 146 6.46 -9.25 -3.63
C HIS A 146 5.53 -8.13 -3.16
N VAL A 147 4.50 -7.85 -3.95
CA VAL A 147 3.35 -7.02 -3.59
C VAL A 147 2.15 -7.94 -3.46
N LEU A 148 1.71 -8.20 -2.23
CA LEU A 148 0.55 -9.03 -1.95
C LEU A 148 -0.71 -8.17 -2.00
N MET A 149 -1.57 -8.45 -2.98
CA MET A 149 -2.89 -7.82 -3.07
C MET A 149 -3.85 -8.46 -2.09
N VAL A 150 -4.49 -7.64 -1.25
CA VAL A 150 -5.53 -8.06 -0.29
C VAL A 150 -6.71 -7.12 -0.48
N ASP A 151 -7.56 -7.40 -1.45
CA ASP A 151 -8.51 -6.43 -1.98
C ASP A 151 -9.88 -7.00 -2.36
N GLY A 152 -10.13 -8.28 -2.05
CA GLY A 152 -11.37 -8.95 -2.44
C GLY A 152 -11.53 -9.13 -3.96
N GLY A 153 -10.43 -9.06 -4.71
CA GLY A 153 -10.43 -9.17 -6.16
C GLY A 153 -10.62 -7.83 -6.89
N TRP A 154 -10.58 -6.69 -6.20
CA TRP A 154 -10.80 -5.37 -6.81
C TRP A 154 -9.91 -5.09 -8.02
N THR A 155 -8.66 -5.55 -8.00
CA THR A 155 -7.66 -5.25 -9.03
C THR A 155 -7.57 -6.28 -10.15
N VAL A 156 -8.44 -7.28 -10.20
CA VAL A 156 -8.36 -8.37 -11.22
C VAL A 156 -9.21 -8.14 -12.46
N TRP A 157 -9.98 -7.03 -12.52
CA TRP A 157 -10.79 -6.67 -13.68
C TRP A 157 -10.75 -5.18 -14.02
#